data_0a873ab620f7c444b666d8e80cf2542c
#
_entry.id   0a873ab620f7c444b666d8e80cf2542c
#
_cell.length_a   1.000
_cell.length_b   1.000
_cell.length_c   1.000
_cell.angle_alpha   90.00
_cell.angle_beta   90.00
_cell.angle_gamma   90.00
#
_symmetry.space_group_name_H-M   'P 1'
#
loop_
_entity.id
_entity.type
_entity.pdbx_description
1 polymer ?
#
loop_
_entity_poly.entity_id
_entity_poly.type
_entity_poly.pdbx_seq_one_letter_code
_entity_poly.pdbx_strand_id
1 'polypeptide(L)'
;MKTEQLFSQDKNEITEVILVSVMEKGADKHEMEASFDELERLAETAGAKVFARMVQEKESPDARTYIGSGKVQELSELCKNNGVKVVIFDSELSPSQIKNLENDLGDVQVLDRSMLILDIFALHATSGEGKLQVELAQLKYTVPRLTGHGTELSRLGGGIGTRGPGESKLETDRRHVKRRMDALEDALEELAKNRAVQRSSRDRSGIFKVAIAGYTNAGKSTLLNALTDAGILAEDKLFATLDPTTRKFELPCGEEILLTDTVGFIRNLPHHLIRAFRSTLDEVCYADAILVVVDASDPESDAQIAVTRSLIEELGAADKPVIFAYNKCDLGIACHPATPTGDNVFISAKTGEGTEALVQKLEALATAGKKVCTFRFPPHKLGLINQLYAGATVMDVEYLDDGARVTAVCDKKTMGQLAAYLEA
;
A
#
# COMPACT_ATOMS: atom_id res chain seq x y z
N MET A 1 11.97 -10.12 22.15
CA MET A 1 10.56 -10.11 22.52
C MET A 1 9.78 -10.46 21.25
N LYS A 2 9.01 -11.55 21.23
CA LYS A 2 8.01 -11.73 20.17
C LYS A 2 7.01 -10.59 20.38
N THR A 3 6.78 -9.76 19.38
CA THR A 3 5.62 -8.87 19.33
C THR A 3 4.41 -9.79 19.47
N GLU A 4 3.73 -9.76 20.63
CA GLU A 4 2.49 -10.48 20.80
C GLU A 4 1.52 -9.89 19.78
N GLN A 5 1.05 -10.73 18.88
CA GLN A 5 -0.02 -10.35 17.97
C GLN A 5 -1.23 -10.01 18.83
N LEU A 6 -1.75 -8.80 18.71
CA LEU A 6 -2.82 -8.25 19.56
C LEU A 6 -4.12 -9.05 19.40
N PHE A 7 -4.28 -9.69 18.25
CA PHE A 7 -5.44 -10.55 17.97
C PHE A 7 -5.00 -12.01 17.90
N SER A 8 -5.63 -12.86 18.70
CA SER A 8 -5.33 -14.29 18.77
C SER A 8 -5.50 -14.97 17.40
N GLN A 9 -4.48 -15.70 16.96
CA GLN A 9 -4.59 -16.59 15.80
C GLN A 9 -5.34 -17.91 16.11
N ASP A 10 -5.71 -18.12 17.37
CA ASP A 10 -6.57 -19.24 17.72
C ASP A 10 -7.96 -19.02 17.15
N LYS A 11 -8.31 -19.79 16.13
CA LYS A 11 -9.58 -19.71 15.38
C LYS A 11 -10.85 -19.87 16.24
N ASN A 12 -10.72 -20.06 17.54
CA ASN A 12 -11.84 -20.31 18.45
C ASN A 12 -12.21 -19.12 19.36
N GLU A 13 -11.43 -18.06 19.46
CA GLU A 13 -11.78 -16.86 20.23
C GLU A 13 -11.74 -15.62 19.35
N ILE A 14 -12.91 -15.21 18.85
CA ILE A 14 -13.08 -13.95 18.13
C ILE A 14 -13.02 -12.82 19.17
N THR A 15 -12.03 -11.94 19.07
CA THR A 15 -11.90 -10.78 19.94
C THR A 15 -12.97 -9.73 19.59
N GLU A 16 -13.89 -9.47 20.51
CA GLU A 16 -14.85 -8.38 20.36
C GLU A 16 -14.23 -7.04 20.72
N VAL A 17 -14.50 -6.01 19.91
CA VAL A 17 -13.92 -4.67 20.05
C VAL A 17 -14.99 -3.58 20.01
N ILE A 18 -14.73 -2.45 20.68
CA ILE A 18 -15.55 -1.24 20.57
C ILE A 18 -14.77 -0.21 19.77
N LEU A 19 -15.43 0.37 18.75
CA LEU A 19 -14.86 1.46 17.97
C LEU A 19 -15.28 2.80 18.58
N VAL A 20 -14.33 3.74 18.67
CA VAL A 20 -14.57 5.06 19.29
C VAL A 20 -14.06 6.16 18.36
N SER A 21 -14.88 7.20 18.17
CA SER A 21 -14.47 8.42 17.46
C SER A 21 -15.01 9.68 18.11
N VAL A 22 -14.33 10.78 17.87
CA VAL A 22 -14.82 12.13 18.19
C VAL A 22 -15.18 12.83 16.90
N MET A 23 -16.44 13.26 16.78
CA MET A 23 -16.92 14.10 15.71
C MET A 23 -16.82 15.56 16.13
N GLU A 24 -16.09 16.37 15.40
CA GLU A 24 -16.04 17.80 15.65
C GLU A 24 -17.38 18.45 15.27
N LYS A 25 -17.78 19.49 16.02
CA LYS A 25 -19.02 20.20 15.71
C LYS A 25 -18.97 20.82 14.30
N GLY A 26 -19.95 20.43 13.46
CA GLY A 26 -20.03 20.89 12.07
C GLY A 26 -19.28 20.02 11.07
N ALA A 27 -18.61 18.94 11.52
CA ALA A 27 -18.07 17.94 10.62
C ALA A 27 -19.18 17.18 9.88
N ASP A 28 -18.87 16.70 8.70
CA ASP A 28 -19.81 15.92 7.91
C ASP A 28 -20.05 14.54 8.55
N LYS A 29 -21.32 14.28 8.89
CA LYS A 29 -21.70 12.97 9.45
C LYS A 29 -21.44 11.82 8.49
N HIS A 30 -21.61 12.05 7.20
CA HIS A 30 -21.38 11.04 6.19
C HIS A 30 -19.91 10.64 6.13
N GLU A 31 -19.00 11.62 6.19
CA GLU A 31 -17.55 11.36 6.22
C GLU A 31 -17.15 10.58 7.48
N MET A 32 -17.72 10.91 8.62
CA MET A 32 -17.51 10.20 9.88
C MET A 32 -18.02 8.74 9.81
N GLU A 33 -19.23 8.52 9.27
CA GLU A 33 -19.80 7.18 9.10
C GLU A 33 -18.92 6.34 8.15
N ALA A 34 -18.50 6.93 7.03
CA ALA A 34 -17.59 6.28 6.08
C ALA A 34 -16.23 5.91 6.73
N SER A 35 -15.70 6.77 7.63
CA SER A 35 -14.47 6.46 8.39
C SER A 35 -14.67 5.30 9.35
N PHE A 36 -15.82 5.23 10.02
CA PHE A 36 -16.16 4.11 10.89
C PHE A 36 -16.36 2.80 10.14
N ASP A 37 -17.04 2.83 9.00
CA ASP A 37 -17.20 1.64 8.15
C ASP A 37 -15.86 1.10 7.68
N GLU A 38 -14.93 1.99 7.38
CA GLU A 38 -13.56 1.62 7.03
C GLU A 38 -12.80 1.05 8.24
N LEU A 39 -12.93 1.66 9.43
CA LEU A 39 -12.30 1.17 10.67
C LEU A 39 -12.84 -0.21 11.06
N GLU A 40 -14.14 -0.47 10.87
CA GLU A 40 -14.74 -1.79 11.09
C GLU A 40 -14.14 -2.83 10.16
N ARG A 41 -14.02 -2.55 8.84
CA ARG A 41 -13.37 -3.44 7.88
C ARG A 41 -11.89 -3.69 8.22
N LEU A 42 -11.19 -2.70 8.78
CA LEU A 42 -9.83 -2.88 9.29
C LEU A 42 -9.81 -3.83 10.49
N ALA A 43 -10.71 -3.65 11.44
CA ALA A 43 -10.81 -4.53 12.62
C ALA A 43 -11.15 -5.97 12.22
N GLU A 44 -12.07 -6.17 11.27
CA GLU A 44 -12.40 -7.48 10.71
C GLU A 44 -11.20 -8.12 9.99
N THR A 45 -10.44 -7.33 9.24
CA THR A 45 -9.21 -7.79 8.58
C THR A 45 -8.17 -8.26 9.60
N ALA A 46 -8.08 -7.60 10.75
CA ALA A 46 -7.23 -8.01 11.86
C ALA A 46 -7.77 -9.24 12.63
N GLY A 47 -8.97 -9.72 12.31
CA GLY A 47 -9.62 -10.87 12.96
C GLY A 47 -10.48 -10.50 14.17
N ALA A 48 -10.80 -9.22 14.36
CA ALA A 48 -11.70 -8.77 15.41
C ALA A 48 -13.16 -8.69 14.90
N LYS A 49 -14.11 -8.65 15.85
CA LYS A 49 -15.51 -8.41 15.57
C LYS A 49 -15.98 -7.16 16.32
N VAL A 50 -16.59 -6.25 15.62
CA VAL A 50 -17.08 -5.02 16.23
C VAL A 50 -18.35 -5.32 17.04
N PHE A 51 -18.27 -5.06 18.34
CA PHE A 51 -19.39 -5.17 19.27
C PHE A 51 -20.26 -3.93 19.26
N ALA A 52 -19.65 -2.74 19.25
CA ALA A 52 -20.34 -1.46 19.26
C ALA A 52 -19.50 -0.32 18.65
N ARG A 53 -20.19 0.71 18.16
CA ARG A 53 -19.58 1.98 17.74
C ARG A 53 -20.00 3.07 18.73
N MET A 54 -19.06 3.88 19.18
CA MET A 54 -19.27 4.96 20.12
C MET A 54 -18.75 6.29 19.55
N VAL A 55 -19.64 7.26 19.39
CA VAL A 55 -19.30 8.61 18.90
C VAL A 55 -19.52 9.63 20.02
N GLN A 56 -18.63 10.59 20.10
CA GLN A 56 -18.82 11.79 20.90
C GLN A 56 -18.71 13.03 20.04
N GLU A 57 -19.73 13.88 20.02
CA GLU A 57 -19.67 15.19 19.41
C GLU A 57 -19.01 16.18 20.36
N LYS A 58 -17.93 16.87 19.93
CA LYS A 58 -17.19 17.88 20.69
C LYS A 58 -16.69 19.00 19.77
N GLU A 59 -16.31 20.12 20.36
CA GLU A 59 -15.64 21.21 19.63
C GLU A 59 -14.18 20.87 19.27
N SER A 60 -13.52 20.07 20.14
CA SER A 60 -12.18 19.55 19.94
C SER A 60 -11.97 18.32 20.81
N PRO A 61 -11.07 17.39 20.42
CA PRO A 61 -10.70 16.24 21.23
C PRO A 61 -10.17 16.66 22.61
N ASP A 62 -10.41 15.84 23.64
CA ASP A 62 -9.90 16.08 24.98
C ASP A 62 -8.38 15.84 25.03
N ALA A 63 -7.66 16.78 25.66
CA ALA A 63 -6.20 16.70 25.73
C ALA A 63 -5.72 15.49 26.57
N ARG A 64 -6.49 15.04 27.57
CA ARG A 64 -6.10 13.96 28.48
C ARG A 64 -6.49 12.57 27.93
N THR A 65 -7.69 12.42 27.43
CA THR A 65 -8.30 11.11 27.10
C THR A 65 -8.95 11.06 25.70
N TYR A 66 -8.74 12.07 24.87
CA TYR A 66 -9.33 12.22 23.53
C TYR A 66 -10.85 12.40 23.56
N ILE A 67 -11.57 11.57 24.33
CA ILE A 67 -13.01 11.72 24.66
C ILE A 67 -13.18 12.33 26.05
N GLY A 68 -14.34 12.93 26.33
CA GLY A 68 -14.62 13.53 27.63
C GLY A 68 -14.79 12.49 28.75
N SER A 69 -14.53 12.89 30.01
CA SER A 69 -14.55 12.02 31.19
C SER A 69 -15.85 11.22 31.37
N GLY A 70 -17.02 11.85 31.13
CA GLY A 70 -18.30 11.15 31.17
C GLY A 70 -18.42 10.04 30.10
N LYS A 71 -17.84 10.28 28.91
CA LYS A 71 -17.82 9.29 27.84
C LYS A 71 -16.84 8.16 28.15
N VAL A 72 -15.73 8.44 28.84
CA VAL A 72 -14.80 7.41 29.35
C VAL A 72 -15.51 6.49 30.34
N GLN A 73 -16.35 7.05 31.24
CA GLN A 73 -17.12 6.23 32.20
C GLN A 73 -18.13 5.32 31.48
N GLU A 74 -18.88 5.87 30.53
CA GLU A 74 -19.83 5.11 29.69
C GLU A 74 -19.11 3.96 28.96
N LEU A 75 -17.93 4.24 28.35
CA LEU A 75 -17.10 3.25 27.70
C LEU A 75 -16.61 2.17 28.67
N SER A 76 -16.15 2.56 29.87
CA SER A 76 -15.73 1.62 30.92
C SER A 76 -16.84 0.68 31.36
N GLU A 77 -18.05 1.23 31.58
CA GLU A 77 -19.22 0.43 31.92
C GLU A 77 -19.60 -0.53 30.78
N LEU A 78 -19.58 -0.06 29.53
CA LEU A 78 -19.88 -0.87 28.35
C LEU A 78 -18.89 -2.03 28.21
N CYS A 79 -17.60 -1.77 28.37
CA CYS A 79 -16.55 -2.82 28.35
C CYS A 79 -16.75 -3.84 29.47
N LYS A 80 -16.98 -3.41 30.71
CA LYS A 80 -17.13 -4.31 31.87
C LYS A 80 -18.40 -5.17 31.77
N ASN A 81 -19.53 -4.59 31.35
CA ASN A 81 -20.80 -5.30 31.28
C ASN A 81 -20.82 -6.38 30.19
N ASN A 82 -20.04 -6.19 29.13
CA ASN A 82 -20.02 -7.09 27.97
C ASN A 82 -18.72 -7.89 27.85
N GLY A 83 -17.76 -7.71 28.75
CA GLY A 83 -16.49 -8.44 28.73
C GLY A 83 -15.55 -8.04 27.60
N VAL A 84 -15.77 -6.85 26.98
CA VAL A 84 -14.92 -6.35 25.90
C VAL A 84 -13.60 -5.84 26.48
N LYS A 85 -12.48 -6.33 25.94
CA LYS A 85 -11.14 -6.03 26.44
C LYS A 85 -10.31 -5.15 25.51
N VAL A 86 -10.83 -4.82 24.32
CA VAL A 86 -10.11 -4.02 23.33
C VAL A 86 -11.02 -2.89 22.83
N VAL A 87 -10.45 -1.68 22.82
CA VAL A 87 -11.11 -0.47 22.28
C VAL A 87 -10.22 0.12 21.21
N ILE A 88 -10.79 0.48 20.06
CA ILE A 88 -10.05 1.04 18.93
C ILE A 88 -10.56 2.44 18.63
N PHE A 89 -9.65 3.41 18.65
CA PHE A 89 -9.94 4.80 18.30
C PHE A 89 -9.66 5.06 16.82
N ASP A 90 -10.58 5.78 16.17
CA ASP A 90 -10.48 6.11 14.73
C ASP A 90 -9.37 7.14 14.42
N SER A 91 -8.82 7.80 15.40
CA SER A 91 -7.76 8.79 15.27
C SER A 91 -6.49 8.35 15.96
N GLU A 92 -5.36 8.94 15.55
CA GLU A 92 -4.09 8.73 16.23
C GLU A 92 -4.11 9.31 17.65
N LEU A 93 -3.73 8.53 18.63
CA LEU A 93 -3.66 8.92 20.03
C LEU A 93 -2.22 9.22 20.46
N SER A 94 -2.05 10.25 21.29
CA SER A 94 -0.76 10.47 21.93
C SER A 94 -0.46 9.37 22.97
N PRO A 95 0.83 9.09 23.26
CA PRO A 95 1.21 8.12 24.29
C PRO A 95 0.58 8.38 25.66
N SER A 96 0.39 9.66 26.02
CA SER A 96 -0.27 10.07 27.25
C SER A 96 -1.76 9.80 27.28
N GLN A 97 -2.45 9.98 26.12
CA GLN A 97 -3.87 9.67 26.01
C GLN A 97 -4.13 8.17 26.13
N ILE A 98 -3.36 7.33 25.44
CA ILE A 98 -3.46 5.87 25.56
C ILE A 98 -3.32 5.45 27.03
N LYS A 99 -2.25 5.88 27.68
CA LYS A 99 -1.99 5.55 29.08
C LYS A 99 -3.12 6.00 30.02
N ASN A 100 -3.63 7.22 29.83
CA ASN A 100 -4.71 7.73 30.65
C ASN A 100 -6.01 6.94 30.44
N LEU A 101 -6.31 6.59 29.19
CA LEU A 101 -7.47 5.77 28.86
C LEU A 101 -7.34 4.36 29.46
N GLU A 102 -6.21 3.68 29.32
CA GLU A 102 -5.97 2.37 29.93
C GLU A 102 -6.11 2.41 31.47
N ASN A 103 -5.57 3.45 32.11
CA ASN A 103 -5.75 3.64 33.56
C ASN A 103 -7.21 3.84 33.97
N ASP A 104 -7.98 4.61 33.18
CA ASP A 104 -9.38 4.91 33.48
C ASP A 104 -10.32 3.72 33.12
N LEU A 105 -10.00 2.96 32.09
CA LEU A 105 -10.78 1.79 31.63
C LEU A 105 -10.44 0.50 32.40
N GLY A 106 -9.24 0.40 32.99
CA GLY A 106 -8.77 -0.75 33.75
C GLY A 106 -8.17 -1.84 32.84
N ASP A 107 -8.72 -3.06 32.88
CA ASP A 107 -8.23 -4.23 32.12
C ASP A 107 -8.72 -4.19 30.65
N VAL A 108 -8.57 -3.02 30.01
CA VAL A 108 -8.96 -2.79 28.61
C VAL A 108 -7.77 -2.24 27.86
N GLN A 109 -7.41 -2.87 26.77
CA GLN A 109 -6.37 -2.42 25.87
C GLN A 109 -6.91 -1.34 24.93
N VAL A 110 -6.15 -0.26 24.79
CA VAL A 110 -6.49 0.86 23.91
C VAL A 110 -5.60 0.86 22.70
N LEU A 111 -6.20 0.72 21.53
CA LEU A 111 -5.55 0.81 20.22
C LEU A 111 -6.01 2.08 19.52
N ASP A 112 -5.18 2.57 18.64
CA ASP A 112 -5.55 3.58 17.67
C ASP A 112 -5.47 3.03 16.23
N ARG A 113 -5.96 3.80 15.28
CA ARG A 113 -5.98 3.44 13.85
C ARG A 113 -4.58 3.06 13.34
N SER A 114 -3.54 3.77 13.77
CA SER A 114 -2.15 3.48 13.37
C SER A 114 -1.67 2.12 13.83
N MET A 115 -1.96 1.75 15.08
CA MET A 115 -1.58 0.46 15.64
C MET A 115 -2.32 -0.68 14.94
N LEU A 116 -3.63 -0.52 14.69
CA LEU A 116 -4.43 -1.50 13.97
C LEU A 116 -3.88 -1.76 12.55
N ILE A 117 -3.53 -0.69 11.81
CA ILE A 117 -2.94 -0.81 10.47
C ILE A 117 -1.58 -1.54 10.54
N LEU A 118 -0.73 -1.24 11.53
CA LEU A 118 0.55 -1.92 11.72
C LEU A 118 0.38 -3.41 12.03
N ASP A 119 -0.65 -3.78 12.79
CA ASP A 119 -0.94 -5.18 13.07
C ASP A 119 -1.42 -5.93 11.82
N ILE A 120 -2.27 -5.31 11.01
CA ILE A 120 -2.68 -5.85 9.71
C ILE A 120 -1.45 -6.05 8.80
N PHE A 121 -0.55 -5.08 8.77
CA PHE A 121 0.68 -5.20 8.00
C PHE A 121 1.57 -6.34 8.51
N ALA A 122 1.64 -6.55 9.83
CA ALA A 122 2.38 -7.68 10.40
C ALA A 122 1.79 -9.05 10.00
N LEU A 123 0.48 -9.13 9.83
CA LEU A 123 -0.20 -10.34 9.36
C LEU A 123 0.08 -10.63 7.87
N HIS A 124 0.18 -9.59 7.03
CA HIS A 124 0.29 -9.73 5.58
C HIS A 124 1.74 -9.62 5.04
N ALA A 125 2.72 -9.21 5.86
CA ALA A 125 4.12 -9.16 5.47
C ALA A 125 4.67 -10.57 5.21
N THR A 126 4.91 -10.90 3.95
CA THR A 126 5.43 -12.21 3.52
C THR A 126 6.92 -12.14 3.23
N SER A 127 7.38 -11.06 2.61
CA SER A 127 8.79 -10.86 2.27
C SER A 127 9.66 -10.59 3.49
N GLY A 128 10.96 -10.90 3.39
CA GLY A 128 11.93 -10.55 4.42
C GLY A 128 12.02 -9.05 4.65
N GLU A 129 11.92 -8.26 3.57
CA GLU A 129 11.94 -6.80 3.65
C GLU A 129 10.67 -6.24 4.30
N GLY A 130 9.49 -6.66 3.87
CA GLY A 130 8.22 -6.24 4.47
C GLY A 130 8.17 -6.51 5.97
N LYS A 131 8.66 -7.68 6.43
CA LYS A 131 8.75 -8.01 7.86
C LYS A 131 9.67 -7.07 8.62
N LEU A 132 10.84 -6.71 8.07
CA LEU A 132 11.77 -5.77 8.69
C LEU A 132 11.17 -4.36 8.77
N GLN A 133 10.48 -3.92 7.73
CA GLN A 133 9.80 -2.62 7.69
C GLN A 133 8.68 -2.52 8.73
N VAL A 134 7.84 -3.55 8.80
CA VAL A 134 6.74 -3.60 9.78
C VAL A 134 7.30 -3.63 11.20
N GLU A 135 8.29 -4.48 11.49
CA GLU A 135 8.93 -4.53 12.80
C GLU A 135 9.53 -3.18 13.21
N LEU A 136 10.24 -2.52 12.28
CA LEU A 136 10.81 -1.20 12.54
C LEU A 136 9.72 -0.14 12.80
N ALA A 137 8.63 -0.16 12.02
CA ALA A 137 7.52 0.77 12.18
C ALA A 137 6.79 0.54 13.52
N GLN A 138 6.52 -0.71 13.89
CA GLN A 138 5.93 -1.06 15.18
C GLN A 138 6.82 -0.62 16.35
N LEU A 139 8.14 -0.84 16.27
CA LEU A 139 9.07 -0.41 17.31
C LEU A 139 9.11 1.13 17.43
N LYS A 140 9.20 1.84 16.31
CA LYS A 140 9.18 3.33 16.31
C LYS A 140 7.88 3.88 16.89
N TYR A 141 6.77 3.21 16.63
CA TYR A 141 5.46 3.61 17.13
C TYR A 141 5.27 3.28 18.63
N THR A 142 5.74 2.13 19.08
CA THR A 142 5.53 1.61 20.44
C THR A 142 6.50 2.21 21.45
N VAL A 143 7.77 2.48 21.05
CA VAL A 143 8.81 2.97 21.99
C VAL A 143 8.41 4.24 22.75
N PRO A 144 7.84 5.29 22.16
CA PRO A 144 7.37 6.45 22.89
C PRO A 144 6.24 6.12 23.89
N ARG A 145 5.48 5.06 23.63
CA ARG A 145 4.33 4.60 24.43
C ARG A 145 4.72 3.74 25.62
N LEU A 146 5.89 3.12 25.60
CA LEU A 146 6.45 2.36 26.73
C LEU A 146 6.93 3.25 27.91
N THR A 147 6.94 4.56 27.73
CA THR A 147 7.33 5.50 28.78
C THR A 147 6.24 5.68 29.81
N GLY A 148 6.20 4.88 30.82
CA GLY A 148 5.26 5.02 31.93
C GLY A 148 4.92 3.74 32.71
N HIS A 149 5.22 2.57 32.18
CA HIS A 149 5.06 1.29 32.88
C HIS A 149 6.19 1.00 33.90
N GLY A 150 7.16 1.91 34.04
CA GLY A 150 8.32 1.73 34.96
C GLY A 150 7.98 1.63 36.43
N THR A 151 6.80 2.08 36.85
CA THR A 151 6.34 1.97 38.25
C THR A 151 5.71 0.61 38.56
N GLU A 152 5.19 -0.11 37.60
CA GLU A 152 4.61 -1.45 37.82
C GLU A 152 5.69 -2.53 37.87
N LEU A 153 6.73 -2.41 37.02
CA LEU A 153 7.90 -3.30 37.04
C LEU A 153 8.76 -3.15 38.28
N SER A 154 8.72 -1.97 38.93
CA SER A 154 9.47 -1.73 40.23
C SER A 154 8.76 -2.33 41.43
N ARG A 155 7.46 -2.64 41.39
CA ARG A 155 6.72 -3.26 42.50
C ARG A 155 6.98 -4.77 42.64
N LEU A 156 7.50 -5.44 41.65
CA LEU A 156 7.83 -6.89 41.67
C LEU A 156 9.23 -7.17 42.28
N GLY A 157 10.01 -6.15 42.62
CA GLY A 157 11.37 -6.31 43.16
C GLY A 157 11.61 -5.54 44.48
N GLY A 158 10.72 -5.65 45.45
CA GLY A 158 10.83 -4.96 46.76
C GLY A 158 11.95 -5.52 47.64
N GLY A 159 13.11 -4.89 47.61
CA GLY A 159 14.17 -5.02 48.63
C GLY A 159 14.63 -3.64 49.06
N ILE A 160 14.59 -3.39 50.36
CA ILE A 160 14.98 -2.11 51.02
C ILE A 160 16.48 -1.89 50.83
N GLY A 161 16.89 -0.84 50.07
CA GLY A 161 18.22 -0.27 50.26
C GLY A 161 19.19 -0.17 49.07
N THR A 162 18.74 -0.24 47.81
CA THR A 162 19.63 0.03 46.67
C THR A 162 18.97 0.96 45.64
N ARG A 163 19.74 1.97 45.20
CA ARG A 163 19.34 2.86 44.09
C ARG A 163 18.84 2.04 42.89
N GLY A 164 17.59 2.13 42.67
CA GLY A 164 16.78 1.86 41.49
C GLY A 164 17.16 0.76 40.51
N PRO A 165 16.83 -0.54 40.71
CA PRO A 165 16.86 -1.53 39.65
C PRO A 165 15.79 -1.27 38.58
N GLY A 166 14.74 -0.47 38.85
CA GLY A 166 13.68 -0.15 37.89
C GLY A 166 14.10 0.83 36.80
N GLU A 167 14.85 1.88 37.10
CA GLU A 167 15.39 2.80 36.10
C GLU A 167 16.43 2.11 35.21
N SER A 168 17.28 1.28 35.77
CA SER A 168 18.29 0.54 35.00
C SER A 168 17.66 -0.50 34.06
N LYS A 169 16.53 -1.10 34.42
CA LYS A 169 15.84 -2.08 33.60
C LYS A 169 15.16 -1.42 32.41
N LEU A 170 14.41 -0.34 32.65
CA LEU A 170 13.81 0.47 31.59
C LEU A 170 14.84 1.06 30.62
N GLU A 171 15.96 1.54 31.14
CA GLU A 171 17.03 2.06 30.32
C GLU A 171 17.75 0.94 29.54
N THR A 172 17.90 -0.23 30.14
CA THR A 172 18.41 -1.42 29.45
C THR A 172 17.47 -1.87 28.33
N ASP A 173 16.17 -1.96 28.61
CA ASP A 173 15.15 -2.33 27.62
C ASP A 173 15.11 -1.30 26.47
N ARG A 174 15.16 -0.01 26.76
CA ARG A 174 15.27 1.06 25.75
C ARG A 174 16.52 0.91 24.88
N ARG A 175 17.67 0.59 25.48
CA ARG A 175 18.91 0.37 24.75
C ARG A 175 18.81 -0.87 23.85
N HIS A 176 18.16 -1.93 24.32
CA HIS A 176 17.92 -3.12 23.50
C HIS A 176 17.01 -2.80 22.30
N VAL A 177 15.91 -2.11 22.53
CA VAL A 177 15.00 -1.71 21.45
C VAL A 177 15.71 -0.78 20.46
N LYS A 178 16.47 0.20 20.96
CA LYS A 178 17.23 1.11 20.09
C LYS A 178 18.23 0.34 19.21
N ARG A 179 19.02 -0.57 19.80
CA ARG A 179 19.95 -1.42 19.02
C ARG A 179 19.22 -2.26 17.98
N ARG A 180 18.02 -2.75 18.31
CA ARG A 180 17.21 -3.52 17.36
C ARG A 180 16.75 -2.62 16.22
N MET A 181 16.29 -1.40 16.50
CA MET A 181 15.91 -0.42 15.48
C MET A 181 17.09 -0.06 14.58
N ASP A 182 18.26 0.24 15.14
CA ASP A 182 19.49 0.55 14.40
C ASP A 182 19.85 -0.62 13.46
N ALA A 183 19.82 -1.87 13.95
CA ALA A 183 20.10 -3.06 13.14
C ALA A 183 19.06 -3.30 12.03
N LEU A 184 17.79 -2.96 12.25
CA LEU A 184 16.73 -3.03 11.23
C LEU A 184 16.93 -1.95 10.16
N GLU A 185 17.31 -0.74 10.56
CA GLU A 185 17.61 0.36 9.65
C GLU A 185 18.80 0.01 8.74
N ASP A 186 19.89 -0.52 9.30
CA ASP A 186 21.06 -0.96 8.54
C ASP A 186 20.69 -2.06 7.52
N ALA A 187 19.91 -3.06 7.94
CA ALA A 187 19.47 -4.14 7.07
C ALA A 187 18.57 -3.63 5.92
N LEU A 188 17.67 -2.69 6.20
CA LEU A 188 16.82 -2.07 5.17
C LEU A 188 17.62 -1.20 4.21
N GLU A 189 18.66 -0.50 4.69
CA GLU A 189 19.56 0.28 3.83
C GLU A 189 20.34 -0.62 2.86
N GLU A 190 20.81 -1.77 3.32
CA GLU A 190 21.49 -2.76 2.45
C GLU A 190 20.52 -3.30 1.38
N LEU A 191 19.29 -3.64 1.75
CA LEU A 191 18.28 -4.06 0.80
C LEU A 191 17.94 -2.97 -0.22
N ALA A 192 17.88 -1.70 0.20
CA ALA A 192 17.65 -0.57 -0.69
C ALA A 192 18.79 -0.40 -1.72
N LYS A 193 20.05 -0.59 -1.32
CA LYS A 193 21.22 -0.59 -2.23
C LYS A 193 21.11 -1.71 -3.27
N ASN A 194 20.75 -2.91 -2.85
CA ASN A 194 20.58 -4.06 -3.75
C ASN A 194 19.44 -3.82 -4.76
N ARG A 195 18.32 -3.23 -4.31
CA ARG A 195 17.22 -2.84 -5.22
C ARG A 195 17.64 -1.79 -6.24
N ALA A 196 18.41 -0.79 -5.83
CA ALA A 196 18.91 0.22 -6.75
C ALA A 196 19.73 -0.38 -7.90
N VAL A 197 20.57 -1.40 -7.60
CA VAL A 197 21.31 -2.14 -8.60
C VAL A 197 20.37 -2.92 -9.55
N GLN A 198 19.39 -3.62 -9.01
CA GLN A 198 18.42 -4.36 -9.83
C GLN A 198 17.58 -3.43 -10.70
N ARG A 199 17.17 -2.26 -10.16
CA ARG A 199 16.43 -1.23 -10.91
C ARG A 199 17.26 -0.69 -12.06
N SER A 200 18.53 -0.35 -11.84
CA SER A 200 19.41 0.13 -12.92
C SER A 200 19.57 -0.90 -14.05
N SER A 201 19.49 -2.18 -13.75
CA SER A 201 19.49 -3.24 -14.76
C SER A 201 18.18 -3.27 -15.55
N ARG A 202 17.02 -3.10 -14.87
CA ARG A 202 15.70 -3.02 -15.53
C ARG A 202 15.57 -1.76 -16.38
N ASP A 203 16.13 -0.63 -15.93
CA ASP A 203 16.12 0.63 -16.70
C ASP A 203 16.91 0.51 -18.00
N ARG A 204 17.98 -0.29 -18.01
CA ARG A 204 18.76 -0.58 -19.23
C ARG A 204 17.99 -1.44 -20.24
N SER A 205 17.04 -2.26 -19.79
CA SER A 205 16.25 -3.10 -20.68
C SER A 205 15.21 -2.30 -21.49
N GLY A 206 14.90 -1.06 -21.11
CA GLY A 206 13.91 -0.22 -21.79
C GLY A 206 12.47 -0.72 -21.71
N ILE A 207 12.18 -1.71 -20.85
CA ILE A 207 10.83 -2.26 -20.68
C ILE A 207 9.95 -1.22 -19.98
N PHE A 208 8.79 -0.92 -20.56
CA PHE A 208 7.81 0.02 -20.01
C PHE A 208 7.20 -0.51 -18.71
N LYS A 209 7.14 0.32 -17.68
CA LYS A 209 6.73 -0.04 -16.32
C LYS A 209 5.45 0.66 -15.96
N VAL A 210 4.47 -0.09 -15.47
CA VAL A 210 3.18 0.42 -15.00
C VAL A 210 3.00 0.02 -13.53
N ALA A 211 2.80 1.01 -12.66
CA ALA A 211 2.41 0.77 -11.28
C ALA A 211 0.89 0.72 -11.16
N ILE A 212 0.36 -0.34 -10.57
CA ILE A 212 -1.06 -0.47 -10.25
C ILE A 212 -1.27 0.11 -8.87
N ALA A 213 -1.88 1.30 -8.81
CA ALA A 213 -2.19 2.03 -7.58
C ALA A 213 -3.71 2.07 -7.36
N GLY A 214 -4.14 2.51 -6.19
CA GLY A 214 -5.56 2.69 -5.88
C GLY A 214 -5.89 2.27 -4.46
N TYR A 215 -7.13 2.51 -4.08
CA TYR A 215 -7.60 2.26 -2.73
C TYR A 215 -7.52 0.78 -2.34
N THR A 216 -7.48 0.49 -1.03
CA THR A 216 -7.55 -0.90 -0.55
C THR A 216 -8.84 -1.55 -1.04
N ASN A 217 -8.74 -2.84 -1.39
CA ASN A 217 -9.88 -3.61 -1.89
C ASN A 217 -10.52 -3.12 -3.21
N ALA A 218 -9.88 -2.20 -3.96
CA ALA A 218 -10.38 -1.81 -5.30
C ALA A 218 -10.20 -2.91 -6.37
N GLY A 219 -9.51 -4.00 -6.04
CA GLY A 219 -9.30 -5.15 -6.94
C GLY A 219 -7.99 -5.10 -7.73
N LYS A 220 -6.94 -4.43 -7.23
CA LYS A 220 -5.62 -4.32 -7.88
C LYS A 220 -4.98 -5.68 -8.16
N SER A 221 -4.87 -6.52 -7.13
CA SER A 221 -4.27 -7.87 -7.25
C SER A 221 -5.12 -8.80 -8.12
N THR A 222 -6.46 -8.65 -8.07
CA THR A 222 -7.38 -9.36 -8.96
C THR A 222 -7.14 -8.97 -10.42
N LEU A 223 -6.97 -7.67 -10.69
CA LEU A 223 -6.68 -7.17 -12.04
C LEU A 223 -5.31 -7.68 -12.54
N LEU A 224 -4.28 -7.63 -11.71
CA LEU A 224 -2.97 -8.17 -12.07
C LEU A 224 -3.05 -9.67 -12.40
N ASN A 225 -3.79 -10.45 -11.59
CA ASN A 225 -4.03 -11.87 -11.88
C ASN A 225 -4.79 -12.08 -13.21
N ALA A 226 -5.83 -11.29 -13.45
CA ALA A 226 -6.64 -11.41 -14.67
C ALA A 226 -5.82 -11.11 -15.95
N LEU A 227 -4.84 -10.20 -15.87
CA LEU A 227 -3.98 -9.86 -16.99
C LEU A 227 -2.80 -10.82 -17.16
N THR A 228 -2.28 -11.42 -16.09
CA THR A 228 -0.96 -12.11 -16.12
C THR A 228 -0.99 -13.57 -15.67
N ASP A 229 -2.16 -14.14 -15.34
CA ASP A 229 -2.30 -15.48 -14.73
C ASP A 229 -1.34 -15.70 -13.52
N ALA A 230 -1.06 -14.63 -12.77
CA ALA A 230 0.03 -14.62 -11.79
C ALA A 230 -0.24 -15.47 -10.53
N GLY A 231 -1.48 -15.90 -10.28
CA GLY A 231 -1.88 -16.71 -9.12
C GLY A 231 -1.62 -16.01 -7.77
N ILE A 232 -1.64 -14.67 -7.73
CA ILE A 232 -1.44 -13.90 -6.50
C ILE A 232 -2.69 -14.05 -5.63
N LEU A 233 -2.49 -14.17 -4.33
CA LEU A 233 -3.59 -14.22 -3.38
C LEU A 233 -4.39 -12.90 -3.46
N ALA A 234 -5.62 -12.98 -3.95
CA ALA A 234 -6.56 -11.87 -4.00
C ALA A 234 -7.67 -12.18 -2.99
N GLU A 235 -7.63 -11.53 -1.83
CA GLU A 235 -8.65 -11.65 -0.80
C GLU A 235 -9.50 -10.38 -0.75
N ASP A 236 -10.76 -10.51 -0.35
CA ASP A 236 -11.67 -9.39 -0.09
C ASP A 236 -11.39 -8.80 1.31
N LYS A 237 -10.14 -8.36 1.51
CA LYS A 237 -9.64 -7.80 2.75
C LYS A 237 -8.82 -6.55 2.48
N LEU A 238 -8.85 -5.61 3.43
CA LEU A 238 -8.01 -4.41 3.35
C LEU A 238 -6.54 -4.80 3.52
N PHE A 239 -5.65 -4.20 2.72
CA PHE A 239 -4.21 -4.48 2.76
C PHE A 239 -3.80 -5.95 2.54
N ALA A 240 -4.56 -6.68 1.71
CA ALA A 240 -4.20 -8.05 1.35
C ALA A 240 -2.80 -8.15 0.69
N THR A 241 -2.36 -7.09 0.02
CA THR A 241 -1.01 -6.98 -0.57
C THR A 241 -0.21 -5.91 0.15
N LEU A 242 0.87 -6.30 0.83
CA LEU A 242 1.86 -5.39 1.42
C LEU A 242 3.15 -5.35 0.60
N ASP A 243 3.57 -6.49 0.08
CA ASP A 243 4.79 -6.63 -0.71
C ASP A 243 4.49 -6.38 -2.20
N PRO A 244 5.21 -5.45 -2.87
CA PRO A 244 5.00 -5.19 -4.29
C PRO A 244 5.26 -6.45 -5.12
N THR A 245 4.35 -6.76 -6.01
CA THR A 245 4.51 -7.90 -6.92
C THR A 245 4.58 -7.42 -8.36
N THR A 246 5.72 -7.66 -9.01
CA THR A 246 5.93 -7.31 -10.42
C THR A 246 5.76 -8.53 -11.32
N ARG A 247 5.04 -8.38 -12.43
CA ARG A 247 4.82 -9.40 -13.46
C ARG A 247 5.04 -8.81 -14.84
N LYS A 248 5.54 -9.64 -15.74
CA LYS A 248 5.61 -9.33 -17.16
C LYS A 248 4.24 -9.55 -17.77
N PHE A 249 3.85 -8.67 -18.67
CA PHE A 249 2.65 -8.77 -19.48
C PHE A 249 3.00 -8.46 -20.93
N GLU A 250 2.64 -9.35 -21.85
CA GLU A 250 2.85 -9.17 -23.28
C GLU A 250 1.62 -8.48 -23.88
N LEU A 251 1.84 -7.32 -24.48
CA LEU A 251 0.83 -6.55 -25.18
C LEU A 251 0.49 -7.17 -26.53
N PRO A 252 -0.71 -6.91 -27.12
CA PRO A 252 -1.08 -7.43 -28.43
C PRO A 252 -0.09 -7.08 -29.56
N CYS A 253 0.61 -5.97 -29.45
CA CYS A 253 1.69 -5.57 -30.37
C CYS A 253 2.99 -6.38 -30.20
N GLY A 254 3.07 -7.33 -29.26
CA GLY A 254 4.27 -8.12 -28.96
C GLY A 254 5.27 -7.43 -28.05
N GLU A 255 4.98 -6.23 -27.55
CA GLU A 255 5.83 -5.58 -26.54
C GLU A 255 5.57 -6.13 -25.13
N GLU A 256 6.64 -6.39 -24.39
CA GLU A 256 6.55 -6.71 -22.95
C GLU A 256 6.49 -5.44 -22.10
N ILE A 257 5.57 -5.38 -21.15
CA ILE A 257 5.55 -4.37 -20.08
C ILE A 257 5.67 -5.03 -18.71
N LEU A 258 6.06 -4.27 -17.71
CA LEU A 258 6.05 -4.70 -16.31
C LEU A 258 4.86 -4.07 -15.60
N LEU A 259 3.99 -4.91 -15.05
CA LEU A 259 2.90 -4.50 -14.16
C LEU A 259 3.31 -4.77 -12.71
N THR A 260 3.26 -3.76 -11.86
CA THR A 260 3.60 -3.89 -10.45
C THR A 260 2.38 -3.55 -9.59
N ASP A 261 1.86 -4.54 -8.86
CA ASP A 261 0.84 -4.33 -7.82
C ASP A 261 1.49 -3.64 -6.62
N THR A 262 0.82 -2.62 -6.08
CA THR A 262 1.32 -1.84 -4.94
C THR A 262 0.39 -1.98 -3.74
N VAL A 263 0.86 -1.54 -2.57
CA VAL A 263 0.05 -1.45 -1.36
C VAL A 263 -1.17 -0.56 -1.61
N GLY A 264 -2.34 -1.01 -1.16
CA GLY A 264 -3.56 -0.22 -1.26
C GLY A 264 -3.54 1.01 -0.37
N PHE A 265 -4.11 2.10 -0.86
CA PHE A 265 -4.27 3.34 -0.10
C PHE A 265 -5.51 3.28 0.80
N ILE A 266 -5.53 4.13 1.81
CA ILE A 266 -6.61 4.22 2.79
C ILE A 266 -6.75 5.69 3.24
N ARG A 267 -7.93 6.08 3.73
CA ARG A 267 -8.15 7.39 4.35
C ARG A 267 -7.30 7.56 5.60
N ASN A 268 -6.91 8.78 5.87
CA ASN A 268 -6.17 9.13 7.09
C ASN A 268 -4.95 8.25 7.34
N LEU A 269 -4.23 7.85 6.26
CA LEU A 269 -2.99 7.08 6.40
C LEU A 269 -1.95 7.94 7.11
N PRO A 270 -1.48 7.54 8.31
CA PRO A 270 -0.55 8.36 9.08
C PRO A 270 0.77 8.58 8.32
N HIS A 271 1.27 9.82 8.31
CA HIS A 271 2.51 10.18 7.59
C HIS A 271 3.74 9.37 8.02
N HIS A 272 3.78 8.89 9.27
CA HIS A 272 4.86 8.04 9.73
C HIS A 272 4.82 6.64 9.08
N LEU A 273 3.62 6.13 8.74
CA LEU A 273 3.44 4.89 7.99
C LEU A 273 3.82 5.07 6.52
N ILE A 274 3.44 6.19 5.88
CA ILE A 274 3.88 6.52 4.51
C ILE A 274 5.41 6.50 4.44
N ARG A 275 6.10 7.08 5.42
CA ARG A 275 7.57 7.06 5.50
C ARG A 275 8.14 5.66 5.74
N ALA A 276 7.52 4.86 6.60
CA ALA A 276 7.96 3.50 6.89
C ALA A 276 7.86 2.58 5.68
N PHE A 277 6.79 2.73 4.88
CA PHE A 277 6.53 1.93 3.68
C PHE A 277 6.87 2.64 2.38
N ARG A 278 7.64 3.75 2.45
CA ARG A 278 8.04 4.52 1.28
C ARG A 278 8.69 3.64 0.21
N SER A 279 9.50 2.69 0.60
CA SER A 279 10.20 1.82 -0.33
C SER A 279 9.28 0.89 -1.16
N THR A 280 8.12 0.54 -0.63
CA THR A 280 7.07 -0.21 -1.35
C THR A 280 6.23 0.71 -2.23
N LEU A 281 6.00 1.94 -1.76
CA LEU A 281 5.30 2.99 -2.51
C LEU A 281 6.17 3.62 -3.60
N ASP A 282 7.50 3.57 -3.47
CA ASP A 282 8.45 4.09 -4.46
C ASP A 282 8.30 3.41 -5.85
N GLU A 283 7.70 2.21 -5.94
CA GLU A 283 7.41 1.59 -7.24
C GLU A 283 6.50 2.49 -8.10
N VAL A 284 5.62 3.28 -7.50
CA VAL A 284 4.82 4.31 -8.20
C VAL A 284 5.72 5.41 -8.78
N CYS A 285 6.77 5.80 -8.03
CA CYS A 285 7.72 6.82 -8.48
C CYS A 285 8.63 6.34 -9.62
N TYR A 286 8.90 5.05 -9.71
CA TYR A 286 9.78 4.46 -10.73
C TYR A 286 9.03 3.93 -11.96
N ALA A 287 7.71 3.89 -11.92
CA ALA A 287 6.90 3.53 -13.07
C ALA A 287 6.94 4.60 -14.16
N ASP A 288 6.73 4.21 -15.41
CA ASP A 288 6.58 5.12 -16.55
C ASP A 288 5.14 5.62 -16.68
N ALA A 289 4.16 4.83 -16.16
CA ALA A 289 2.75 5.21 -16.07
C ALA A 289 2.11 4.63 -14.80
N ILE A 290 1.00 5.19 -14.38
CA ILE A 290 0.23 4.75 -13.21
C ILE A 290 -1.15 4.30 -13.68
N LEU A 291 -1.53 3.08 -13.27
CA LEU A 291 -2.87 2.55 -13.45
C LEU A 291 -3.62 2.63 -12.11
N VAL A 292 -4.51 3.60 -11.97
CA VAL A 292 -5.33 3.77 -10.77
C VAL A 292 -6.57 2.92 -10.89
N VAL A 293 -6.69 1.93 -10.01
CA VAL A 293 -7.86 1.04 -9.91
C VAL A 293 -8.83 1.61 -8.89
N VAL A 294 -10.07 1.82 -9.32
CA VAL A 294 -11.17 2.40 -8.53
C VAL A 294 -12.30 1.38 -8.44
N ASP A 295 -12.91 1.23 -7.28
CA ASP A 295 -14.13 0.45 -7.13
C ASP A 295 -15.32 1.26 -7.67
N ALA A 296 -15.84 0.89 -8.84
CA ALA A 296 -16.95 1.60 -9.47
C ALA A 296 -18.28 1.43 -8.73
N SER A 297 -18.42 0.40 -7.93
CA SER A 297 -19.63 0.09 -7.16
C SER A 297 -19.68 0.80 -5.82
N ASP A 298 -18.57 1.43 -5.37
CA ASP A 298 -18.50 2.13 -4.09
C ASP A 298 -18.98 3.59 -4.23
N PRO A 299 -19.99 4.03 -3.48
CA PRO A 299 -20.45 5.43 -3.45
C PRO A 299 -19.33 6.41 -3.04
N GLU A 300 -18.35 5.95 -2.24
CA GLU A 300 -17.21 6.75 -1.77
C GLU A 300 -16.05 6.83 -2.76
N SER A 301 -16.19 6.30 -3.97
CA SER A 301 -15.13 6.23 -4.97
C SER A 301 -14.51 7.59 -5.32
N ASP A 302 -15.28 8.67 -5.36
CA ASP A 302 -14.78 10.02 -5.63
C ASP A 302 -13.82 10.50 -4.52
N ALA A 303 -14.17 10.25 -3.25
CA ALA A 303 -13.31 10.56 -2.11
C ALA A 303 -12.04 9.68 -2.10
N GLN A 304 -12.18 8.39 -2.46
CA GLN A 304 -11.05 7.47 -2.59
C GLN A 304 -10.09 7.88 -3.72
N ILE A 305 -10.61 8.38 -4.83
CA ILE A 305 -9.81 8.95 -5.93
C ILE A 305 -9.04 10.18 -5.44
N ALA A 306 -9.69 11.06 -4.68
CA ALA A 306 -9.04 12.26 -4.13
C ALA A 306 -7.86 11.90 -3.20
N VAL A 307 -8.06 10.91 -2.30
CA VAL A 307 -6.99 10.37 -1.43
C VAL A 307 -5.86 9.78 -2.27
N THR A 308 -6.20 8.97 -3.29
CA THR A 308 -5.20 8.34 -4.18
C THR A 308 -4.37 9.39 -4.91
N ARG A 309 -4.99 10.44 -5.45
CA ARG A 309 -4.30 11.54 -6.14
C ARG A 309 -3.38 12.30 -5.20
N SER A 310 -3.86 12.67 -4.00
CA SER A 310 -3.05 13.37 -3.01
C SER A 310 -1.79 12.58 -2.62
N LEU A 311 -1.91 11.25 -2.47
CA LEU A 311 -0.76 10.39 -2.18
C LEU A 311 0.21 10.26 -3.36
N ILE A 312 -0.29 10.17 -4.60
CA ILE A 312 0.56 10.18 -5.81
C ILE A 312 1.35 11.49 -5.91
N GLU A 313 0.72 12.64 -5.58
CA GLU A 313 1.38 13.94 -5.51
C GLU A 313 2.43 14.00 -4.39
N GLU A 314 2.10 13.52 -3.18
CA GLU A 314 3.05 13.47 -2.04
C GLU A 314 4.26 12.59 -2.34
N LEU A 315 4.08 11.53 -3.12
CA LEU A 315 5.16 10.66 -3.59
C LEU A 315 6.01 11.30 -4.69
N GLY A 316 5.57 12.44 -5.28
CA GLY A 316 6.29 13.12 -6.35
C GLY A 316 6.11 12.49 -7.72
N ALA A 317 4.98 11.82 -7.97
CA ALA A 317 4.66 11.14 -9.21
C ALA A 317 3.49 11.77 -10.00
N ALA A 318 3.17 13.03 -9.71
CA ALA A 318 2.06 13.76 -10.32
C ALA A 318 2.22 14.05 -11.82
N ASP A 319 3.46 14.04 -12.32
CA ASP A 319 3.80 14.31 -13.73
C ASP A 319 3.65 13.08 -14.64
N LYS A 320 3.37 11.92 -14.07
CA LYS A 320 3.25 10.67 -14.82
C LYS A 320 1.88 10.53 -15.50
N PRO A 321 1.81 9.89 -16.67
CA PRO A 321 0.53 9.55 -17.28
C PRO A 321 -0.26 8.59 -16.37
N VAL A 322 -1.56 8.88 -16.19
CA VAL A 322 -2.46 8.13 -15.33
C VAL A 322 -3.64 7.60 -16.13
N ILE A 323 -3.90 6.30 -16.02
CA ILE A 323 -5.13 5.67 -16.50
C ILE A 323 -6.01 5.34 -15.29
N PHE A 324 -7.30 5.66 -15.34
CA PHE A 324 -8.28 5.26 -14.33
C PHE A 324 -9.06 4.05 -14.81
N ALA A 325 -8.90 2.91 -14.10
CA ALA A 325 -9.66 1.69 -14.32
C ALA A 325 -10.77 1.58 -13.26
N TYR A 326 -11.99 1.85 -13.67
CA TYR A 326 -13.19 1.71 -12.84
C TYR A 326 -13.59 0.24 -12.82
N ASN A 327 -13.17 -0.46 -11.80
CA ASN A 327 -13.33 -1.90 -11.62
C ASN A 327 -14.65 -2.25 -10.91
N LYS A 328 -15.01 -3.52 -10.92
CA LYS A 328 -16.23 -4.09 -10.32
C LYS A 328 -17.53 -3.60 -10.97
N CYS A 329 -17.51 -3.26 -12.26
CA CYS A 329 -18.71 -2.84 -12.99
C CYS A 329 -19.82 -3.91 -13.03
N ASP A 330 -19.46 -5.18 -12.80
CA ASP A 330 -20.40 -6.28 -12.63
C ASP A 330 -21.32 -6.15 -11.41
N LEU A 331 -20.94 -5.34 -10.43
CA LEU A 331 -21.75 -5.02 -9.24
C LEU A 331 -22.62 -3.76 -9.39
N GLY A 332 -22.50 -3.06 -10.51
CA GLY A 332 -23.13 -1.77 -10.78
C GLY A 332 -22.15 -0.61 -10.74
N ILE A 333 -22.58 0.56 -11.22
CA ILE A 333 -21.76 1.77 -11.27
C ILE A 333 -22.41 2.83 -10.40
N ALA A 334 -21.76 3.19 -9.31
CA ALA A 334 -22.19 4.23 -8.37
C ALA A 334 -21.38 5.53 -8.52
N CYS A 335 -20.24 5.48 -9.24
CA CYS A 335 -19.30 6.58 -9.37
C CYS A 335 -19.49 7.40 -10.65
N HIS A 336 -18.92 8.62 -10.66
CA HIS A 336 -18.79 9.46 -11.84
C HIS A 336 -17.32 9.46 -12.31
N PRO A 337 -17.07 9.45 -13.65
CA PRO A 337 -15.70 9.48 -14.14
C PRO A 337 -14.93 10.73 -13.65
N ALA A 338 -13.79 10.54 -13.03
CA ALA A 338 -12.98 11.60 -12.43
C ALA A 338 -12.36 12.57 -13.45
N THR A 339 -12.30 12.18 -14.73
CA THR A 339 -11.79 13.02 -15.80
C THR A 339 -12.77 13.05 -16.97
N PRO A 340 -13.09 14.23 -17.52
CA PRO A 340 -13.89 14.36 -18.74
C PRO A 340 -13.16 13.85 -19.99
N THR A 341 -11.84 13.69 -19.91
CA THR A 341 -10.95 13.32 -21.02
C THR A 341 -10.62 11.83 -20.94
N GLY A 342 -11.04 11.11 -21.93
CA GLY A 342 -10.68 9.79 -22.45
C GLY A 342 -9.81 8.74 -21.70
N ASP A 343 -9.26 9.05 -20.54
CA ASP A 343 -8.34 8.17 -19.80
C ASP A 343 -9.04 7.25 -18.78
N ASN A 344 -10.36 7.19 -18.85
CA ASN A 344 -11.20 6.34 -18.02
C ASN A 344 -11.54 5.05 -18.77
N VAL A 345 -11.47 3.91 -18.07
CA VAL A 345 -11.93 2.60 -18.60
C VAL A 345 -12.76 1.92 -17.52
N PHE A 346 -13.95 1.44 -17.89
CA PHE A 346 -14.79 0.64 -17.02
C PHE A 346 -14.50 -0.84 -17.27
N ILE A 347 -14.22 -1.58 -16.19
CA ILE A 347 -13.82 -2.98 -16.25
C ILE A 347 -14.48 -3.80 -15.14
N SER A 348 -14.47 -5.11 -15.33
CA SER A 348 -14.60 -6.09 -14.27
C SER A 348 -13.41 -7.05 -14.33
N ALA A 349 -12.48 -6.92 -13.41
CA ALA A 349 -11.34 -7.83 -13.31
C ALA A 349 -11.78 -9.28 -13.01
N LYS A 350 -12.98 -9.46 -12.46
CA LYS A 350 -13.56 -10.77 -12.15
C LYS A 350 -14.12 -11.47 -13.37
N THR A 351 -14.80 -10.75 -14.26
CA THR A 351 -15.47 -11.30 -15.45
C THR A 351 -14.64 -11.15 -16.72
N GLY A 352 -13.63 -10.27 -16.72
CA GLY A 352 -12.83 -9.92 -17.89
C GLY A 352 -13.46 -8.80 -18.73
N GLU A 353 -14.64 -8.32 -18.40
CA GLU A 353 -15.33 -7.25 -19.15
C GLU A 353 -14.49 -5.98 -19.16
N GLY A 354 -14.36 -5.32 -20.32
CA GLY A 354 -13.64 -4.07 -20.51
C GLY A 354 -12.11 -4.17 -20.43
N THR A 355 -11.53 -5.33 -20.14
CA THR A 355 -10.06 -5.49 -20.02
C THR A 355 -9.34 -5.26 -21.35
N GLU A 356 -9.95 -5.60 -22.50
CA GLU A 356 -9.37 -5.31 -23.81
C GLU A 356 -9.17 -3.79 -24.04
N ALA A 357 -10.16 -2.97 -23.66
CA ALA A 357 -10.04 -1.52 -23.78
C ALA A 357 -8.94 -0.95 -22.86
N LEU A 358 -8.75 -1.55 -21.68
CA LEU A 358 -7.64 -1.20 -20.79
C LEU A 358 -6.29 -1.55 -21.42
N VAL A 359 -6.16 -2.77 -21.99
CA VAL A 359 -4.94 -3.23 -22.64
C VAL A 359 -4.59 -2.34 -23.84
N GLN A 360 -5.56 -1.94 -24.66
CA GLN A 360 -5.34 -0.99 -25.76
C GLN A 360 -4.80 0.36 -25.28
N LYS A 361 -5.27 0.87 -24.14
CA LYS A 361 -4.73 2.12 -23.56
C LYS A 361 -3.31 1.95 -23.00
N LEU A 362 -3.03 0.82 -22.35
CA LEU A 362 -1.68 0.50 -21.90
C LEU A 362 -0.72 0.40 -23.10
N GLU A 363 -1.16 -0.24 -24.17
CA GLU A 363 -0.40 -0.34 -25.42
C GLU A 363 -0.13 1.04 -26.03
N ALA A 364 -1.14 1.90 -26.10
CA ALA A 364 -0.98 3.26 -26.61
C ALA A 364 0.05 4.07 -25.80
N LEU A 365 0.10 3.90 -24.46
CA LEU A 365 1.11 4.54 -23.61
C LEU A 365 2.50 3.92 -23.79
N ALA A 366 2.60 2.59 -23.82
CA ALA A 366 3.87 1.88 -23.96
C ALA A 366 4.55 2.14 -25.31
N THR A 367 3.71 2.34 -26.35
CA THR A 367 4.19 2.67 -27.70
C THR A 367 4.25 4.16 -27.99
N ALA A 368 3.86 5.02 -27.05
CA ALA A 368 3.90 6.46 -27.21
C ALA A 368 5.32 6.95 -27.56
N GLY A 369 5.47 7.54 -28.74
CA GLY A 369 6.77 7.99 -29.25
C GLY A 369 7.61 6.92 -29.95
N LYS A 370 7.17 5.67 -29.98
CA LYS A 370 7.72 4.61 -30.81
C LYS A 370 6.99 4.58 -32.17
N LYS A 371 7.66 4.08 -33.19
CA LYS A 371 7.08 3.91 -34.53
C LYS A 371 7.40 2.53 -35.05
N VAL A 372 6.45 1.94 -35.76
CA VAL A 372 6.71 0.75 -36.57
C VAL A 372 7.59 1.19 -37.73
N CYS A 373 8.77 0.61 -37.84
CA CYS A 373 9.74 0.90 -38.86
C CYS A 373 10.16 -0.39 -39.56
N THR A 374 10.33 -0.32 -40.87
CA THR A 374 10.92 -1.42 -41.63
C THR A 374 12.32 -1.06 -42.01
N PHE A 375 13.26 -1.95 -41.69
CA PHE A 375 14.67 -1.80 -42.00
C PHE A 375 15.09 -2.82 -43.04
N ARG A 376 15.98 -2.42 -43.94
CA ARG A 376 16.58 -3.33 -44.92
C ARG A 376 18.09 -3.40 -44.69
N PHE A 377 18.55 -4.57 -44.30
CA PHE A 377 19.97 -4.81 -44.00
C PHE A 377 20.62 -5.61 -45.14
N PRO A 378 21.72 -5.13 -45.74
CA PRO A 378 22.46 -5.90 -46.71
C PRO A 378 23.19 -7.09 -46.05
N PRO A 379 23.59 -8.14 -46.81
CA PRO A 379 24.10 -9.38 -46.26
C PRO A 379 25.31 -9.21 -45.33
N HIS A 380 26.17 -8.22 -45.59
CA HIS A 380 27.33 -7.91 -44.73
C HIS A 380 27.04 -7.12 -43.47
N LYS A 381 25.78 -6.73 -43.22
CA LYS A 381 25.31 -5.98 -42.06
C LYS A 381 24.22 -6.68 -41.26
N LEU A 382 23.98 -7.97 -41.47
CA LEU A 382 22.99 -8.76 -40.75
C LEU A 382 23.20 -8.76 -39.22
N GLY A 383 24.45 -8.51 -38.76
CA GLY A 383 24.75 -8.37 -37.35
C GLY A 383 24.02 -7.19 -36.65
N LEU A 384 23.54 -6.19 -37.43
CA LEU A 384 22.73 -5.09 -36.89
C LEU A 384 21.34 -5.54 -36.45
N ILE A 385 20.84 -6.68 -36.91
CA ILE A 385 19.58 -7.28 -36.43
C ILE A 385 19.67 -7.56 -34.93
N ASN A 386 20.84 -7.95 -34.40
CA ASN A 386 21.04 -8.12 -32.96
C ASN A 386 20.92 -6.82 -32.18
N GLN A 387 21.21 -5.68 -32.80
CA GLN A 387 21.02 -4.37 -32.17
C GLN A 387 19.53 -4.00 -32.12
N LEU A 388 18.73 -4.42 -33.12
CA LEU A 388 17.28 -4.27 -33.05
C LEU A 388 16.68 -5.14 -31.95
N TYR A 389 17.09 -6.40 -31.82
CA TYR A 389 16.65 -7.26 -30.71
C TYR A 389 17.03 -6.72 -29.32
N ALA A 390 18.10 -5.93 -29.23
CA ALA A 390 18.54 -5.33 -27.98
C ALA A 390 17.84 -4.00 -27.62
N GLY A 391 17.28 -3.28 -28.63
CA GLY A 391 16.75 -1.92 -28.44
C GLY A 391 15.36 -1.67 -29.07
N ALA A 392 14.74 -2.66 -29.66
CA ALA A 392 13.44 -2.55 -30.34
C ALA A 392 12.67 -3.87 -30.24
N THR A 393 11.35 -3.80 -30.39
CA THR A 393 10.50 -4.99 -30.49
C THR A 393 10.42 -5.42 -31.95
N VAL A 394 11.10 -6.52 -32.27
CA VAL A 394 11.12 -7.07 -33.64
C VAL A 394 9.82 -7.86 -33.87
N MET A 395 9.01 -7.39 -34.83
CA MET A 395 7.73 -8.01 -35.17
C MET A 395 7.88 -9.11 -36.23
N ASP A 396 8.73 -8.86 -37.24
CA ASP A 396 8.94 -9.77 -38.35
C ASP A 396 10.36 -9.66 -38.93
N VAL A 397 10.89 -10.80 -39.41
CA VAL A 397 12.18 -10.85 -40.08
C VAL A 397 12.06 -11.72 -41.34
N GLU A 398 12.13 -11.07 -42.48
CA GLU A 398 12.11 -11.72 -43.79
C GLU A 398 13.54 -11.74 -44.36
N TYR A 399 14.07 -12.94 -44.63
CA TYR A 399 15.38 -13.09 -45.28
C TYR A 399 15.17 -13.11 -46.81
N LEU A 400 15.85 -12.17 -47.49
CA LEU A 400 15.82 -11.99 -48.93
C LEU A 400 17.17 -12.39 -49.56
N ASP A 401 17.22 -12.63 -50.87
CA ASP A 401 18.45 -12.96 -51.58
C ASP A 401 19.54 -11.87 -51.47
N ASP A 402 19.12 -10.61 -51.26
CA ASP A 402 19.97 -9.43 -51.17
C ASP A 402 20.12 -8.87 -49.72
N GLY A 403 19.66 -9.64 -48.70
CA GLY A 403 19.77 -9.23 -47.32
C GLY A 403 18.63 -9.67 -46.40
N ALA A 404 18.24 -8.82 -45.46
CA ALA A 404 17.07 -9.06 -44.60
C ALA A 404 16.22 -7.80 -44.47
N ARG A 405 14.90 -8.00 -44.52
CA ARG A 405 13.90 -6.97 -44.16
C ARG A 405 13.40 -7.27 -42.74
N VAL A 406 13.45 -6.26 -41.87
CA VAL A 406 13.08 -6.40 -40.48
C VAL A 406 12.04 -5.32 -40.14
N THR A 407 10.85 -5.74 -39.71
CA THR A 407 9.85 -4.84 -39.18
C THR A 407 9.92 -4.83 -37.65
N ALA A 408 10.10 -3.65 -37.07
CA ALA A 408 10.25 -3.51 -35.63
C ALA A 408 9.60 -2.22 -35.11
N VAL A 409 9.12 -2.24 -33.87
CA VAL A 409 8.67 -1.07 -33.13
C VAL A 409 9.87 -0.42 -32.46
N CYS A 410 10.24 0.78 -32.88
CA CYS A 410 11.47 1.45 -32.48
C CYS A 410 11.22 2.80 -31.84
N ASP A 411 12.02 3.14 -30.83
CA ASP A 411 12.12 4.48 -30.27
C ASP A 411 12.91 5.42 -31.20
N LYS A 412 12.83 6.73 -30.92
CA LYS A 412 13.55 7.75 -31.71
C LYS A 412 15.07 7.53 -31.72
N LYS A 413 15.64 6.96 -30.66
CA LYS A 413 17.07 6.72 -30.51
C LYS A 413 17.53 5.59 -31.44
N THR A 414 16.83 4.46 -31.40
CA THR A 414 17.09 3.28 -32.26
C THR A 414 16.87 3.63 -33.72
N MET A 415 15.78 4.38 -34.03
CA MET A 415 15.54 4.90 -35.37
C MET A 415 16.69 5.79 -35.86
N GLY A 416 17.21 6.68 -35.01
CA GLY A 416 18.35 7.53 -35.37
C GLY A 416 19.63 6.75 -35.60
N GLN A 417 19.91 5.72 -34.80
CA GLN A 417 21.09 4.86 -34.95
C GLN A 417 21.07 4.04 -36.24
N LEU A 418 19.89 3.62 -36.69
CA LEU A 418 19.69 2.74 -37.84
C LEU A 418 19.04 3.46 -39.02
N ALA A 419 19.01 4.81 -39.01
CA ALA A 419 18.35 5.63 -40.03
C ALA A 419 18.83 5.33 -41.47
N ALA A 420 20.08 4.95 -41.65
CA ALA A 420 20.66 4.59 -42.95
C ALA A 420 20.05 3.32 -43.59
N TYR A 421 19.33 2.52 -42.79
CA TYR A 421 18.75 1.23 -43.23
C TYR A 421 17.22 1.27 -43.19
N LEU A 422 16.62 2.43 -42.88
CA LEU A 422 15.18 2.60 -42.83
C LEU A 422 14.60 2.52 -44.26
N GLU A 423 13.65 1.63 -44.44
CA GLU A 423 12.87 1.55 -45.71
C GLU A 423 11.78 2.64 -45.66
N ALA A 424 11.68 3.46 -46.69
CA ALA A 424 10.80 4.62 -46.72
C ALA A 424 9.31 4.26 -46.81
#